data_773345483ccbb155ce89b71c88494f5d
#
_entry.id   773345483ccbb155ce89b71c88494f5d
#
_cell.length_a   1.000
_cell.length_b   1.000
_cell.length_c   1.000
_cell.angle_alpha   90.00
_cell.angle_beta   90.00
_cell.angle_gamma   90.00
#
_symmetry.space_group_name_H-M   'P 1'
#
loop_
_entity.id
_entity.type
_entity.pdbx_description
1 polymer ?
#
loop_
_entity_poly.entity_id
_entity_poly.type
_entity_poly.pdbx_seq_one_letter_code
_entity_poly.pdbx_strand_id
1 'polypeptide(L)'
;NANGQILFSQEAKSVAPNSPDKFYRLYYLEDQPELTGGIIEEANADLGSIGSGSAGQSIVSLSMNNEGSRTWSRVTGANIGERIAIVLDNKVHMAPSIREKIPSGKTQIEGFANINEAKDLAIILRAGALPTPVKIIEERIVGPSLGTDSITKGTQAVIFGLIAVLIFMIVYYKLAGFIANFALIWN
;
A
#
# COMPACT_ATOMS: atom_id res chain seq x y z
N ASN A 1 -34.86 -9.55 6.76
CA ASN A 1 -33.73 -10.40 6.34
C ASN A 1 -32.53 -9.47 6.15
N ALA A 2 -31.73 -9.29 7.22
CA ALA A 2 -30.45 -8.62 7.11
C ALA A 2 -29.52 -9.54 6.31
N ASN A 3 -29.22 -9.20 5.07
CA ASN A 3 -28.16 -9.85 4.32
C ASN A 3 -26.85 -9.39 4.96
N GLY A 4 -26.12 -10.34 5.55
CA GLY A 4 -24.84 -10.07 6.17
C GLY A 4 -23.74 -10.83 5.47
N GLN A 5 -22.53 -10.28 5.50
CA GLN A 5 -21.32 -10.88 5.00
C GLN A 5 -20.34 -11.20 6.13
N ILE A 6 -19.54 -12.23 5.92
CA ILE A 6 -18.50 -12.62 6.86
C ILE A 6 -17.15 -12.17 6.34
N LEU A 7 -16.45 -11.33 7.10
CA LEU A 7 -15.12 -10.85 6.77
C LEU A 7 -14.11 -11.18 7.87
N PHE A 8 -12.85 -11.33 7.48
CA PHE A 8 -11.73 -11.56 8.40
C PHE A 8 -11.03 -10.26 8.77
N SER A 9 -10.43 -10.23 9.96
CA SER A 9 -9.52 -9.14 10.33
C SER A 9 -8.32 -9.10 9.38
N GLN A 10 -7.79 -7.90 9.13
CA GLN A 10 -6.56 -7.75 8.34
C GLN A 10 -5.36 -8.32 9.07
N GLU A 11 -5.26 -8.07 10.37
CA GLU A 11 -4.16 -8.54 11.19
C GLU A 11 -4.49 -9.87 11.87
N ALA A 12 -3.52 -10.78 11.80
CA ALA A 12 -3.56 -12.00 12.59
C ALA A 12 -3.06 -11.71 14.01
N LYS A 13 -3.81 -12.13 15.01
CA LYS A 13 -3.41 -12.05 16.43
C LYS A 13 -2.80 -13.36 16.89
N SER A 14 -1.72 -13.29 17.68
CA SER A 14 -1.15 -14.47 18.30
C SER A 14 -2.07 -15.01 19.40
N VAL A 15 -2.15 -16.34 19.52
CA VAL A 15 -2.96 -17.01 20.54
C VAL A 15 -2.42 -16.71 21.95
N ALA A 16 -1.08 -16.62 22.08
CA ALA A 16 -0.40 -16.25 23.33
C ALA A 16 0.89 -15.45 23.00
N PRO A 17 1.43 -14.69 23.96
CA PRO A 17 2.73 -14.05 23.80
C PRO A 17 3.78 -15.10 23.40
N ASN A 18 4.46 -14.86 22.26
CA ASN A 18 5.46 -15.76 21.66
C ASN A 18 4.93 -17.10 21.07
N SER A 19 3.62 -17.25 20.88
CA SER A 19 3.09 -18.41 20.13
C SER A 19 3.29 -18.22 18.63
N PRO A 20 3.73 -19.26 17.90
CA PRO A 20 3.73 -19.25 16.42
C PRO A 20 2.32 -19.28 15.85
N ASP A 21 1.34 -19.71 16.63
CA ASP A 21 -0.05 -19.84 16.19
C ASP A 21 -0.72 -18.49 16.11
N LYS A 22 -1.26 -18.20 14.94
CA LYS A 22 -1.96 -16.95 14.64
C LYS A 22 -3.40 -17.24 14.27
N PHE A 23 -4.32 -16.40 14.70
CA PHE A 23 -5.74 -16.47 14.32
C PHE A 23 -6.21 -15.14 13.74
N TYR A 24 -7.16 -15.20 12.81
CA TYR A 24 -7.88 -14.05 12.30
C TYR A 24 -9.23 -13.98 13.01
N ARG A 25 -9.63 -12.77 13.40
CA ARG A 25 -10.98 -12.55 13.92
C ARG A 25 -11.97 -12.57 12.78
N LEU A 26 -13.11 -13.19 13.02
CA LEU A 26 -14.22 -13.25 12.09
C LEU A 26 -15.26 -12.23 12.53
N TYR A 27 -15.73 -11.44 11.57
CA TYR A 27 -16.75 -10.42 11.76
C TYR A 27 -17.95 -10.74 10.87
N TYR A 28 -19.14 -10.64 11.44
CA TYR A 28 -20.38 -10.65 10.70
C TYR A 28 -20.83 -9.20 10.54
N LEU A 29 -20.94 -8.71 9.32
CA LEU A 29 -21.24 -7.33 8.98
C LEU A 29 -22.46 -7.28 8.07
N GLU A 30 -23.14 -6.13 8.05
CA GLU A 30 -24.13 -5.86 7.02
C GLU A 30 -23.49 -5.80 5.64
N ASP A 31 -24.20 -6.30 4.62
CA ASP A 31 -23.69 -6.41 3.25
C ASP A 31 -23.52 -5.03 2.59
N GLN A 32 -24.37 -4.07 2.96
CA GLN A 32 -24.29 -2.72 2.44
C GLN A 32 -23.52 -1.80 3.39
N PRO A 33 -22.49 -1.09 2.91
CA PRO A 33 -21.79 -0.12 3.74
C PRO A 33 -22.68 1.10 4.01
N GLU A 34 -22.77 1.53 5.26
CA GLU A 34 -23.46 2.76 5.66
C GLU A 34 -22.82 4.02 5.07
N LEU A 35 -21.51 3.99 4.87
CA LEU A 35 -20.70 5.08 4.34
C LEU A 35 -19.54 4.52 3.50
N THR A 36 -19.19 5.23 2.45
CA THR A 36 -18.02 4.95 1.61
C THR A 36 -16.90 5.97 1.82
N GLY A 37 -15.68 5.64 1.45
CA GLY A 37 -14.52 6.52 1.65
C GLY A 37 -14.63 7.90 1.00
N GLY A 38 -15.43 8.06 -0.04
CA GLY A 38 -15.60 9.33 -0.77
C GLY A 38 -16.19 10.50 0.04
N ILE A 39 -16.71 10.24 1.24
CA ILE A 39 -17.21 11.27 2.15
C ILE A 39 -16.14 11.89 3.05
N ILE A 40 -14.96 11.27 3.14
CA ILE A 40 -13.86 11.73 3.99
C ILE A 40 -13.12 12.85 3.26
N GLU A 41 -13.00 14.01 3.89
CA GLU A 41 -12.22 15.14 3.37
C GLU A 41 -10.79 15.12 3.88
N GLU A 42 -10.62 14.82 5.18
CA GLU A 42 -9.31 14.76 5.82
C GLU A 42 -9.21 13.57 6.77
N ALA A 43 -8.02 13.01 6.86
CA ALA A 43 -7.66 11.99 7.83
C ALA A 43 -6.22 12.21 8.28
N ASN A 44 -6.00 12.43 9.58
CA ASN A 44 -4.69 12.70 10.15
C ASN A 44 -4.46 11.82 11.38
N ALA A 45 -3.25 11.29 11.50
CA ALA A 45 -2.82 10.58 12.70
C ALA A 45 -2.16 11.56 13.66
N ASP A 46 -2.66 11.57 14.90
CA ASP A 46 -2.22 12.47 15.95
C ASP A 46 -2.08 11.73 17.28
N LEU A 47 -1.53 12.43 18.28
CA LEU A 47 -1.59 12.02 19.68
C LEU A 47 -2.76 12.72 20.35
N GLY A 48 -3.53 11.97 21.12
CA GLY A 48 -4.66 12.51 21.87
C GLY A 48 -4.24 13.67 22.79
N SER A 49 -5.01 14.75 22.75
CA SER A 49 -4.73 15.98 23.52
C SER A 49 -4.80 15.74 25.04
N ILE A 50 -3.99 16.48 25.78
CA ILE A 50 -4.05 16.51 27.24
C ILE A 50 -5.43 17.07 27.65
N GLY A 51 -6.19 16.29 28.41
CA GLY A 51 -7.56 16.62 28.80
C GLY A 51 -8.67 15.91 28.04
N SER A 52 -8.35 15.18 26.96
CA SER A 52 -9.27 14.23 26.33
C SER A 52 -9.12 12.84 26.96
N GLY A 53 -10.15 11.99 26.86
CA GLY A 53 -10.06 10.61 27.33
C GLY A 53 -9.01 9.74 26.66
N SER A 54 -8.39 10.25 25.59
CA SER A 54 -7.34 9.61 24.78
C SER A 54 -5.96 10.27 24.92
N ALA A 55 -5.72 11.02 26.01
CA ALA A 55 -4.46 11.72 26.25
C ALA A 55 -3.24 10.81 26.10
N GLY A 56 -2.31 11.17 25.19
CA GLY A 56 -1.09 10.41 24.91
C GLY A 56 -1.30 9.12 24.13
N GLN A 57 -2.51 8.76 23.75
CA GLN A 57 -2.79 7.61 22.86
C GLN A 57 -2.72 8.04 21.40
N SER A 58 -2.32 7.11 20.53
CA SER A 58 -2.38 7.34 19.10
C SER A 58 -3.83 7.35 18.63
N ILE A 59 -4.23 8.37 17.90
CA ILE A 59 -5.58 8.55 17.37
C ILE A 59 -5.53 8.87 15.88
N VAL A 60 -6.63 8.62 15.16
CA VAL A 60 -6.87 9.15 13.83
C VAL A 60 -8.03 10.13 13.90
N SER A 61 -7.75 11.38 13.58
CA SER A 61 -8.75 12.44 13.45
C SER A 61 -9.28 12.47 12.03
N LEU A 62 -10.60 12.42 11.86
CA LEU A 62 -11.30 12.45 10.58
C LEU A 62 -12.18 13.68 10.49
N SER A 63 -12.27 14.26 9.29
CA SER A 63 -13.33 15.19 8.92
C SER A 63 -14.06 14.68 7.68
N MET A 64 -15.36 14.89 7.65
CA MET A 64 -16.26 14.44 6.60
C MET A 64 -16.94 15.63 5.94
N ASN A 65 -17.27 15.49 4.66
CA ASN A 65 -18.07 16.47 3.95
C ASN A 65 -19.50 16.58 4.53
N ASN A 66 -20.29 17.52 4.03
CA ASN A 66 -21.63 17.81 4.55
C ASN A 66 -22.60 16.61 4.45
N GLU A 67 -22.48 15.80 3.39
CA GLU A 67 -23.28 14.60 3.20
C GLU A 67 -22.89 13.51 4.18
N GLY A 68 -21.58 13.25 4.29
CA GLY A 68 -21.01 12.32 5.25
C GLY A 68 -21.36 12.67 6.69
N SER A 69 -21.25 13.96 7.06
CA SER A 69 -21.57 14.44 8.40
C SER A 69 -23.02 14.17 8.80
N ARG A 70 -23.97 14.37 7.88
CA ARG A 70 -25.40 14.08 8.14
C ARG A 70 -25.64 12.58 8.33
N THR A 71 -25.08 11.76 7.44
CA THR A 71 -25.22 10.30 7.52
C THR A 71 -24.51 9.77 8.76
N TRP A 72 -23.32 10.26 9.07
CA TRP A 72 -22.55 9.88 10.26
C TRP A 72 -23.29 10.20 11.56
N SER A 73 -23.91 11.38 11.64
CA SER A 73 -24.72 11.79 12.77
C SER A 73 -25.93 10.86 12.97
N ARG A 74 -26.57 10.42 11.88
CA ARG A 74 -27.69 9.46 11.92
C ARG A 74 -27.22 8.09 12.39
N VAL A 75 -26.16 7.57 11.76
CA VAL A 75 -25.61 6.23 12.03
C VAL A 75 -25.08 6.15 13.47
N THR A 76 -24.24 7.11 13.90
CA THR A 76 -23.72 7.10 15.26
C THR A 76 -24.80 7.30 16.31
N GLY A 77 -25.84 8.11 16.03
CA GLY A 77 -26.96 8.32 16.94
C GLY A 77 -27.87 7.10 17.09
N ALA A 78 -28.02 6.29 16.04
CA ALA A 78 -28.84 5.07 16.05
C ALA A 78 -28.12 3.86 16.68
N ASN A 79 -26.79 3.86 16.70
CA ASN A 79 -25.96 2.70 17.05
C ASN A 79 -25.00 2.98 18.22
N ILE A 80 -25.42 3.80 19.19
CA ILE A 80 -24.62 4.08 20.40
C ILE A 80 -24.41 2.77 21.18
N GLY A 81 -23.14 2.48 21.52
CA GLY A 81 -22.72 1.25 22.20
C GLY A 81 -22.36 0.11 21.25
N GLU A 82 -22.81 0.17 20.01
CA GLU A 82 -22.47 -0.81 18.96
C GLU A 82 -21.09 -0.55 18.36
N ARG A 83 -20.64 -1.46 17.50
CA ARG A 83 -19.34 -1.38 16.82
C ARG A 83 -19.53 -1.07 15.36
N ILE A 84 -18.74 -0.15 14.86
CA ILE A 84 -18.66 0.14 13.42
C ILE A 84 -17.37 -0.41 12.84
N ALA A 85 -17.46 -1.21 11.78
CA ALA A 85 -16.30 -1.82 11.14
C ALA A 85 -15.75 -0.90 10.05
N ILE A 86 -14.44 -0.73 10.04
CA ILE A 86 -13.70 -0.09 8.95
C ILE A 86 -13.17 -1.20 8.06
N VAL A 87 -13.74 -1.29 6.85
CA VAL A 87 -13.44 -2.34 5.87
C VAL A 87 -12.64 -1.76 4.71
N LEU A 88 -11.55 -2.40 4.36
CA LEU A 88 -10.76 -2.10 3.18
C LEU A 88 -10.34 -3.42 2.53
N ASP A 89 -10.42 -3.50 1.19
CA ASP A 89 -10.04 -4.69 0.42
C ASP A 89 -10.66 -5.99 0.96
N ASN A 90 -11.95 -5.94 1.33
CA ASN A 90 -12.69 -7.05 1.92
C ASN A 90 -12.11 -7.60 3.25
N LYS A 91 -11.35 -6.79 3.97
CA LYS A 91 -10.82 -7.13 5.30
C LYS A 91 -11.19 -6.06 6.31
N VAL A 92 -11.44 -6.48 7.54
CA VAL A 92 -11.72 -5.57 8.64
C VAL A 92 -10.41 -5.10 9.25
N HIS A 93 -10.11 -3.80 9.10
CA HIS A 93 -8.96 -3.17 9.74
C HIS A 93 -9.17 -3.03 11.24
N MET A 94 -10.26 -2.42 11.61
CA MET A 94 -10.65 -2.29 13.01
C MET A 94 -12.16 -2.12 13.14
N ALA A 95 -12.66 -2.28 14.33
CA ALA A 95 -14.07 -2.12 14.64
C ALA A 95 -14.25 -1.41 16.00
N PRO A 96 -14.06 -0.08 16.05
CA PRO A 96 -14.27 0.72 17.26
C PRO A 96 -15.73 0.74 17.67
N SER A 97 -15.97 1.00 18.98
CA SER A 97 -17.32 1.18 19.52
C SER A 97 -17.74 2.64 19.42
N ILE A 98 -18.99 2.89 19.10
CA ILE A 98 -19.63 4.20 19.08
C ILE A 98 -19.95 4.60 20.51
N ARG A 99 -19.33 5.66 21.04
CA ARG A 99 -19.56 6.13 22.40
C ARG A 99 -20.74 7.11 22.50
N GLU A 100 -20.86 7.95 21.47
CA GLU A 100 -21.87 9.00 21.43
C GLU A 100 -22.24 9.37 19.99
N LYS A 101 -23.34 10.11 19.84
CA LYS A 101 -23.73 10.70 18.56
C LYS A 101 -22.75 11.78 18.15
N ILE A 102 -22.27 11.75 16.90
CA ILE A 102 -21.31 12.70 16.36
C ILE A 102 -21.95 13.56 15.27
N PRO A 103 -22.47 14.77 15.60
CA PRO A 103 -23.20 15.59 14.66
C PRO A 103 -22.32 16.41 13.72
N SER A 104 -21.06 16.65 14.10
CA SER A 104 -20.18 17.59 13.40
C SER A 104 -19.42 17.00 12.21
N GLY A 105 -19.51 15.68 11.99
CA GLY A 105 -18.69 14.97 10.99
C GLY A 105 -17.19 14.94 11.31
N LYS A 106 -16.78 15.51 12.45
CA LYS A 106 -15.42 15.39 12.99
C LYS A 106 -15.41 14.25 13.99
N THR A 107 -14.58 13.27 13.75
CA THR A 107 -14.53 12.05 14.56
C THR A 107 -13.10 11.67 14.89
N GLN A 108 -12.92 10.98 16.01
CA GLN A 108 -11.63 10.43 16.41
C GLN A 108 -11.77 8.92 16.56
N ILE A 109 -10.83 8.21 15.93
CA ILE A 109 -10.70 6.76 16.08
C ILE A 109 -9.56 6.52 17.06
N GLU A 110 -9.82 5.72 18.08
CA GLU A 110 -8.88 5.37 19.14
C GLU A 110 -8.61 3.86 19.13
N GLY A 111 -7.61 3.44 19.91
CA GLY A 111 -7.31 2.01 20.12
C GLY A 111 -6.20 1.46 19.23
N PHE A 112 -5.32 2.32 18.73
CA PHE A 112 -4.10 1.93 18.02
C PHE A 112 -3.01 1.52 19.01
N ALA A 113 -2.26 0.48 18.66
CA ALA A 113 -1.13 0.03 19.47
C ALA A 113 0.06 1.01 19.40
N ASN A 114 0.19 1.73 18.28
CA ASN A 114 1.26 2.70 18.07
C ASN A 114 0.85 3.75 17.01
N ILE A 115 1.66 4.82 16.92
CA ILE A 115 1.40 5.92 15.98
C ILE A 115 1.56 5.51 14.51
N ASN A 116 2.35 4.48 14.20
CA ASN A 116 2.53 4.03 12.83
C ASN A 116 1.26 3.35 12.30
N GLU A 117 0.60 2.52 13.11
CA GLU A 117 -0.69 1.93 12.79
C GLU A 117 -1.77 3.00 12.53
N ALA A 118 -1.79 4.05 13.35
CA ALA A 118 -2.67 5.19 13.12
C ALA A 118 -2.36 5.94 11.82
N LYS A 119 -1.07 6.14 11.50
CA LYS A 119 -0.64 6.75 10.23
C LYS A 119 -1.04 5.92 9.02
N ASP A 120 -0.85 4.61 9.09
CA ASP A 120 -1.23 3.70 8.01
C ASP A 120 -2.73 3.78 7.74
N LEU A 121 -3.56 3.73 8.79
CA LEU A 121 -5.01 3.89 8.63
C LEU A 121 -5.39 5.28 8.08
N ALA A 122 -4.76 6.35 8.55
CA ALA A 122 -5.02 7.72 8.06
C ALA A 122 -4.71 7.86 6.56
N ILE A 123 -3.61 7.26 6.08
CA ILE A 123 -3.25 7.22 4.65
C ILE A 123 -4.31 6.48 3.85
N ILE A 124 -4.75 5.32 4.33
CA ILE A 124 -5.75 4.47 3.68
C ILE A 124 -7.10 5.22 3.58
N LEU A 125 -7.55 5.83 4.67
CA LEU A 125 -8.81 6.58 4.70
C LEU A 125 -8.77 7.79 3.77
N ARG A 126 -7.62 8.48 3.70
CA ARG A 126 -7.42 9.59 2.76
C ARG A 126 -7.40 9.12 1.31
N ALA A 127 -6.78 7.97 1.02
CA ALA A 127 -6.77 7.38 -0.31
C ALA A 127 -8.17 6.91 -0.75
N GLY A 128 -8.99 6.43 0.19
CA GLY A 128 -10.39 6.06 -0.05
C GLY A 128 -11.31 7.24 -0.41
N ALA A 129 -10.89 8.48 -0.13
CA ALA A 129 -11.57 9.71 -0.54
C ALA A 129 -11.41 10.02 -2.05
N LEU A 130 -10.52 9.34 -2.77
CA LEU A 130 -10.35 9.52 -4.21
C LEU A 130 -11.55 8.93 -4.96
N PRO A 131 -12.25 9.72 -5.78
CA PRO A 131 -13.52 9.30 -6.41
C PRO A 131 -13.39 8.26 -7.52
N THR A 132 -12.19 7.83 -7.86
CA THR A 132 -11.96 6.80 -8.89
C THR A 132 -10.98 5.75 -8.39
N PRO A 133 -11.27 4.44 -8.61
CA PRO A 133 -10.26 3.42 -8.42
C PRO A 133 -9.10 3.74 -9.36
N VAL A 134 -7.95 4.03 -8.80
CA VAL A 134 -6.72 4.20 -9.59
C VAL A 134 -6.43 2.83 -10.18
N LYS A 135 -6.76 2.62 -11.46
CA LYS A 135 -6.23 1.48 -12.20
C LYS A 135 -4.73 1.71 -12.32
N ILE A 136 -3.95 0.80 -11.74
CA ILE A 136 -2.53 0.71 -12.06
C ILE A 136 -2.45 0.38 -13.54
N ILE A 137 -2.16 1.41 -14.37
CA ILE A 137 -2.15 1.28 -15.84
C ILE A 137 -0.88 0.55 -16.29
N GLU A 138 0.18 0.62 -15.54
CA GLU A 138 1.42 -0.08 -15.82
C GLU A 138 2.31 -0.16 -14.57
N GLU A 139 2.50 -1.35 -14.04
CA GLU A 139 3.56 -1.64 -13.09
C GLU A 139 4.79 -2.04 -13.90
N ARG A 140 5.61 -1.07 -14.31
CA ARG A 140 6.93 -1.35 -14.87
C ARG A 140 7.88 -1.74 -13.74
N ILE A 141 7.86 -3.00 -13.41
CA ILE A 141 8.95 -3.57 -12.63
C ILE A 141 10.18 -3.56 -13.52
N VAL A 142 11.03 -2.55 -13.37
CA VAL A 142 12.36 -2.51 -13.96
C VAL A 142 13.20 -3.53 -13.18
N GLY A 143 13.03 -4.80 -13.54
CA GLY A 143 13.80 -5.90 -12.95
C GLY A 143 15.28 -5.79 -13.35
N PRO A 144 16.20 -6.48 -12.61
CA PRO A 144 17.64 -6.54 -12.91
C PRO A 144 17.99 -7.07 -14.30
N SER A 145 17.01 -7.62 -15.01
CA SER A 145 17.16 -8.19 -16.37
C SER A 145 17.57 -7.19 -17.45
N LEU A 146 17.25 -5.89 -17.31
CA LEU A 146 17.68 -4.87 -18.27
C LEU A 146 19.20 -4.65 -18.25
N GLY A 147 19.84 -4.83 -17.09
CA GLY A 147 21.30 -4.75 -16.97
C GLY A 147 22.00 -5.91 -17.69
N THR A 148 21.51 -7.13 -17.52
CA THR A 148 22.10 -8.33 -18.13
C THR A 148 21.93 -8.36 -19.64
N ASP A 149 20.77 -7.96 -20.17
CA ASP A 149 20.53 -7.91 -21.62
C ASP A 149 21.39 -6.84 -22.31
N SER A 150 21.53 -5.67 -21.68
CA SER A 150 22.39 -4.60 -22.18
C SER A 150 23.88 -4.99 -22.17
N ILE A 151 24.34 -5.65 -21.10
CA ILE A 151 25.72 -6.15 -21.00
C ILE A 151 25.96 -7.22 -22.09
N THR A 152 25.05 -8.16 -22.27
CA THR A 152 25.19 -9.23 -23.26
C THR A 152 25.24 -8.67 -24.68
N LYS A 153 24.34 -7.76 -25.03
CA LYS A 153 24.35 -7.09 -26.35
C LYS A 153 25.58 -6.23 -26.55
N GLY A 154 26.04 -5.51 -25.53
CA GLY A 154 27.25 -4.73 -25.54
C GLY A 154 28.46 -5.61 -25.77
N THR A 155 28.60 -6.72 -25.07
CA THR A 155 29.71 -7.68 -25.22
C THR A 155 29.73 -8.31 -26.63
N GLN A 156 28.56 -8.69 -27.14
CA GLN A 156 28.45 -9.20 -28.52
C GLN A 156 28.89 -8.16 -29.56
N ALA A 157 28.47 -6.91 -29.41
CA ALA A 157 28.89 -5.85 -30.34
C ALA A 157 30.43 -5.63 -30.36
N VAL A 158 31.07 -5.70 -29.18
CA VAL A 158 32.54 -5.60 -29.07
C VAL A 158 33.24 -6.78 -29.77
N ILE A 159 32.75 -8.01 -29.56
CA ILE A 159 33.29 -9.21 -30.19
C ILE A 159 33.15 -9.13 -31.72
N PHE A 160 31.98 -8.77 -32.22
CA PHE A 160 31.77 -8.63 -33.66
C PHE A 160 32.65 -7.52 -34.27
N GLY A 161 32.80 -6.38 -33.58
CA GLY A 161 33.69 -5.29 -33.98
C GLY A 161 35.16 -5.75 -34.07
N LEU A 162 35.63 -6.49 -33.07
CA LEU A 162 36.98 -7.05 -33.03
C LEU A 162 37.22 -8.01 -34.21
N ILE A 163 36.30 -8.94 -34.45
CA ILE A 163 36.39 -9.89 -35.57
C ILE A 163 36.46 -9.13 -36.93
N ALA A 164 35.61 -8.13 -37.10
CA ALA A 164 35.61 -7.32 -38.33
C ALA A 164 36.94 -6.61 -38.56
N VAL A 165 37.56 -6.06 -37.51
CA VAL A 165 38.89 -5.42 -37.57
C VAL A 165 39.97 -6.45 -37.93
N LEU A 166 39.97 -7.63 -37.32
CA LEU A 166 40.91 -8.69 -37.59
C LEU A 166 40.86 -9.14 -39.08
N ILE A 167 39.64 -9.33 -39.60
CA ILE A 167 39.43 -9.70 -41.00
C ILE A 167 39.91 -8.57 -41.93
N PHE A 168 39.56 -7.33 -41.63
CA PHE A 168 39.99 -6.17 -42.41
C PHE A 168 41.51 -6.08 -42.48
N MET A 169 42.21 -6.27 -41.37
CA MET A 169 43.67 -6.24 -41.28
C MET A 169 44.32 -7.34 -42.16
N ILE A 170 43.77 -8.55 -42.17
CA ILE A 170 44.27 -9.63 -43.00
C ILE A 170 44.04 -9.35 -44.48
N VAL A 171 42.86 -8.88 -44.87
CA VAL A 171 42.51 -8.62 -46.27
C VAL A 171 43.31 -7.47 -46.83
N TYR A 172 43.46 -6.37 -46.06
CA TYR A 172 44.12 -5.16 -46.52
C TYR A 172 45.64 -5.26 -46.46
N TYR A 173 46.20 -5.76 -45.35
CA TYR A 173 47.66 -5.79 -45.14
C TYR A 173 48.29 -7.16 -45.42
N LYS A 174 47.51 -8.18 -45.80
CA LYS A 174 48.00 -9.52 -46.13
C LYS A 174 48.89 -10.10 -45.02
N LEU A 175 50.15 -10.48 -45.34
CA LEU A 175 51.11 -11.06 -44.40
C LEU A 175 51.45 -10.14 -43.21
N ALA A 176 51.58 -8.84 -43.41
CA ALA A 176 51.84 -7.88 -42.35
C ALA A 176 50.64 -7.78 -41.40
N GLY A 177 49.39 -7.88 -41.92
CA GLY A 177 48.18 -7.90 -41.12
C GLY A 177 48.06 -9.14 -40.21
N PHE A 178 48.56 -10.29 -40.65
CA PHE A 178 48.62 -11.49 -39.84
C PHE A 178 49.52 -11.32 -38.61
N ILE A 179 50.72 -10.76 -38.79
CA ILE A 179 51.67 -10.48 -37.71
C ILE A 179 51.07 -9.46 -36.71
N ALA A 180 50.44 -8.40 -37.24
CA ALA A 180 49.81 -7.37 -36.43
C ALA A 180 48.63 -7.94 -35.61
N ASN A 181 47.81 -8.81 -36.17
CA ASN A 181 46.72 -9.47 -35.45
C ASN A 181 47.23 -10.40 -34.34
N PHE A 182 48.35 -11.09 -34.57
CA PHE A 182 48.97 -11.91 -33.53
C PHE A 182 49.44 -11.06 -32.37
N ALA A 183 50.07 -9.91 -32.65
CA ALA A 183 50.48 -8.97 -31.61
C ALA A 183 49.30 -8.37 -30.85
N LEU A 184 48.16 -8.11 -31.51
CA LEU A 184 46.95 -7.57 -30.92
C LEU A 184 46.26 -8.57 -29.93
N ILE A 185 46.24 -9.85 -30.30
CA ILE A 185 45.67 -10.89 -29.45
C ILE A 185 46.54 -11.20 -28.23
N TRP A 186 47.87 -11.05 -28.40
CA TRP A 186 48.83 -11.33 -27.32
C TRP A 186 48.96 -10.20 -26.30
N ASN A 187 48.52 -8.99 -26.59
CA ASN A 187 48.59 -7.84 -25.71
C ASN A 187 47.34 -7.74 -24.82
#